data_3909f8b43c19aa8796ef137c0d984325
#
_entry.id   3909f8b43c19aa8796ef137c0d984325
#
_cell.length_a   1.000
_cell.length_b   1.000
_cell.length_c   1.000
_cell.angle_alpha   90.00
_cell.angle_beta   90.00
_cell.angle_gamma   90.00
#
_symmetry.space_group_name_H-M   'P 1'
#
loop_
_entity.id
_entity.type
_entity.pdbx_description
1 polymer ?
#
loop_
_entity_poly.entity_id
_entity_poly.type
_entity_poly.pdbx_seq_one_letter_code
_entity_poly.pdbx_strand_id
1 'polypeptide(L)'
;MSIVVIGNFDGVHKGHQQILNRAKEIAGDEKIVALTFDPHPVSIFAPERTPTLLTILSDKIELLKIHSADQVAVIKFTKEFAAMAPEEFVNKVLVEQLKATTVIVGQNFTYGFKAAGNVQSLAQHTEFKTIVLDLQSDTEVAISSTRIRNAIIDGNVESAREMLTRPHRLDGIVAHGEKRGREIGYPTANLGNIDGQTIPADGVYAGWLTVGIDRWPAAISIGTNPTFEGVRGRQVEAYALDQVGLDLYTKPATIEFGWRLRDTLKFDGLEPLLEQMAKDCLEARRLTEL
;
A
#
# COMPACT_ATOMS: atom_id res chain seq x y z
N MET A 1 -25.77 -11.12 11.06
CA MET A 1 -25.43 -9.98 11.91
C MET A 1 -23.93 -9.76 11.78
N SER A 2 -23.48 -8.50 11.78
CA SER A 2 -22.06 -8.21 11.60
C SER A 2 -21.64 -6.92 12.30
N ILE A 3 -20.36 -6.88 12.68
CA ILE A 3 -19.65 -5.65 13.04
C ILE A 3 -19.02 -5.10 11.77
N VAL A 4 -19.41 -3.91 11.36
CA VAL A 4 -18.91 -3.27 10.14
C VAL A 4 -17.86 -2.22 10.50
N VAL A 5 -16.67 -2.37 9.96
CA VAL A 5 -15.62 -1.34 10.04
C VAL A 5 -15.51 -0.64 8.68
N ILE A 6 -15.56 0.70 8.66
CA ILE A 6 -15.62 1.46 7.40
C ILE A 6 -14.37 2.32 7.22
N GLY A 7 -13.75 2.24 6.05
CA GLY A 7 -12.61 3.07 5.70
C GLY A 7 -12.09 2.85 4.28
N ASN A 8 -11.28 3.76 3.78
CA ASN A 8 -10.54 3.55 2.53
C ASN A 8 -9.46 2.47 2.68
N PHE A 9 -8.94 2.30 3.90
CA PHE A 9 -7.94 1.31 4.29
C PHE A 9 -6.70 1.26 3.39
N ASP A 10 -6.37 2.39 2.74
CA ASP A 10 -5.16 2.44 1.92
C ASP A 10 -3.91 2.34 2.81
N GLY A 11 -3.11 1.31 2.54
CA GLY A 11 -1.96 0.93 3.36
C GLY A 11 -2.26 0.02 4.54
N VAL A 12 -3.49 -0.16 5.00
CA VAL A 12 -3.86 -0.92 6.22
C VAL A 12 -2.87 -0.67 7.36
N HIS A 13 -2.58 0.61 7.62
CA HIS A 13 -1.59 1.07 8.59
C HIS A 13 -2.06 0.88 10.04
N LYS A 14 -1.18 1.14 11.03
CA LYS A 14 -1.46 0.98 12.47
C LYS A 14 -2.83 1.52 12.91
N GLY A 15 -3.22 2.73 12.43
CA GLY A 15 -4.53 3.29 12.75
C GLY A 15 -5.69 2.44 12.22
N HIS A 16 -5.58 1.89 11.01
CA HIS A 16 -6.58 0.97 10.47
C HIS A 16 -6.60 -0.36 11.25
N GLN A 17 -5.44 -0.88 11.63
CA GLN A 17 -5.31 -2.09 12.43
C GLN A 17 -5.95 -1.92 13.82
N GLN A 18 -5.85 -0.73 14.44
CA GLN A 18 -6.53 -0.44 15.71
C GLN A 18 -8.05 -0.54 15.59
N ILE A 19 -8.65 -0.06 14.49
CA ILE A 19 -10.10 -0.19 14.25
C ILE A 19 -10.49 -1.67 14.14
N LEU A 20 -9.72 -2.47 13.40
CA LEU A 20 -9.96 -3.89 13.22
C LEU A 20 -9.76 -4.68 14.52
N ASN A 21 -8.74 -4.34 15.32
CA ASN A 21 -8.51 -4.93 16.63
C ASN A 21 -9.66 -4.61 17.57
N ARG A 22 -10.17 -3.38 17.57
CA ARG A 22 -11.35 -3.03 18.36
C ARG A 22 -12.58 -3.82 17.95
N ALA A 23 -12.78 -4.03 16.65
CA ALA A 23 -13.86 -4.90 16.16
C ALA A 23 -13.70 -6.33 16.71
N LYS A 24 -12.48 -6.89 16.68
CA LYS A 24 -12.19 -8.22 17.18
C LYS A 24 -12.47 -8.38 18.68
N GLU A 25 -12.13 -7.37 19.48
CA GLU A 25 -12.36 -7.39 20.95
C GLU A 25 -13.84 -7.51 21.32
N ILE A 26 -14.73 -6.96 20.48
CA ILE A 26 -16.16 -6.90 20.79
C ILE A 26 -17.01 -7.86 19.96
N ALA A 27 -16.41 -8.57 18.99
CA ALA A 27 -17.17 -9.35 18.01
C ALA A 27 -17.95 -10.53 18.62
N GLY A 28 -17.41 -11.17 19.65
CA GLY A 28 -18.00 -12.44 20.10
C GLY A 28 -18.13 -13.41 18.93
N ASP A 29 -19.34 -13.84 18.63
CA ASP A 29 -19.66 -14.73 17.49
C ASP A 29 -20.07 -13.98 16.22
N GLU A 30 -20.10 -12.64 16.22
CA GLU A 30 -20.47 -11.86 15.06
C GLU A 30 -19.32 -11.73 14.06
N LYS A 31 -19.65 -11.72 12.77
CA LYS A 31 -18.65 -11.54 11.70
C LYS A 31 -18.17 -10.10 11.65
N ILE A 32 -16.88 -9.93 11.47
CA ILE A 32 -16.25 -8.63 11.20
C ILE A 32 -16.20 -8.41 9.68
N VAL A 33 -16.88 -7.37 9.22
CA VAL A 33 -16.91 -6.97 7.80
C VAL A 33 -16.15 -5.65 7.64
N ALA A 34 -15.04 -5.68 6.91
CA ALA A 34 -14.37 -4.46 6.49
C ALA A 34 -15.03 -3.91 5.21
N LEU A 35 -15.65 -2.73 5.30
CA LEU A 35 -16.23 -2.03 4.16
C LEU A 35 -15.24 -1.04 3.59
N THR A 36 -14.86 -1.23 2.35
CA THR A 36 -13.92 -0.35 1.62
C THR A 36 -14.45 0.02 0.24
N PHE A 37 -13.75 0.90 -0.45
CA PHE A 37 -14.16 1.47 -1.72
C PHE A 37 -13.11 1.24 -2.79
N ASP A 38 -13.56 0.97 -4.01
CA ASP A 38 -12.73 0.89 -5.20
C ASP A 38 -13.50 1.40 -6.43
N PRO A 39 -12.94 2.32 -7.24
CA PRO A 39 -11.69 3.04 -7.00
C PRO A 39 -11.74 3.98 -5.79
N HIS A 40 -10.60 4.60 -5.46
CA HIS A 40 -10.53 5.57 -4.35
C HIS A 40 -11.52 6.71 -4.57
N PRO A 41 -12.35 7.11 -3.57
CA PRO A 41 -13.42 8.10 -3.76
C PRO A 41 -12.98 9.39 -4.43
N VAL A 42 -11.78 9.89 -4.12
CA VAL A 42 -11.23 11.12 -4.74
C VAL A 42 -11.10 11.00 -6.26
N SER A 43 -10.83 9.81 -6.80
CA SER A 43 -10.65 9.61 -8.25
C SER A 43 -11.91 9.91 -9.06
N ILE A 44 -13.09 9.85 -8.43
CA ILE A 44 -14.38 10.12 -9.08
C ILE A 44 -14.69 11.62 -9.12
N PHE A 45 -14.25 12.37 -8.10
CA PHE A 45 -14.57 13.79 -7.95
C PHE A 45 -13.47 14.71 -8.46
N ALA A 46 -12.22 14.31 -8.25
CA ALA A 46 -11.01 15.07 -8.58
C ALA A 46 -9.91 14.13 -9.06
N PRO A 47 -10.01 13.57 -10.29
CA PRO A 47 -9.05 12.59 -10.81
C PRO A 47 -7.60 13.07 -10.73
N GLU A 48 -7.38 14.37 -10.94
CA GLU A 48 -6.07 15.02 -10.86
C GLU A 48 -5.49 15.09 -9.44
N ARG A 49 -6.32 14.89 -8.42
CA ARG A 49 -5.92 14.83 -7.00
C ARG A 49 -5.91 13.41 -6.45
N THR A 50 -6.13 12.41 -7.31
CA THR A 50 -6.13 11.01 -6.88
C THR A 50 -4.76 10.68 -6.29
N PRO A 51 -4.72 10.31 -5.00
CA PRO A 51 -3.45 9.90 -4.40
C PRO A 51 -2.97 8.58 -5.01
N THR A 52 -1.65 8.43 -5.13
CA THR A 52 -1.07 7.13 -5.43
C THR A 52 -1.37 6.13 -4.33
N LEU A 53 -1.57 4.88 -4.69
CA LEU A 53 -1.97 3.82 -3.76
C LEU A 53 -0.79 3.33 -2.94
N LEU A 54 -1.01 3.12 -1.66
CA LEU A 54 -0.08 2.40 -0.77
C LEU A 54 -0.23 0.88 -0.90
N THR A 55 -1.43 0.43 -1.29
CA THR A 55 -1.75 -0.98 -1.52
C THR A 55 -2.72 -1.10 -2.69
N ILE A 56 -2.48 -2.04 -3.59
CA ILE A 56 -3.46 -2.43 -4.61
C ILE A 56 -4.65 -3.15 -3.95
N LEU A 57 -5.77 -3.27 -4.66
CA LEU A 57 -7.01 -3.81 -4.07
C LEU A 57 -6.87 -5.25 -3.57
N SER A 58 -6.19 -6.12 -4.32
CA SER A 58 -5.95 -7.52 -3.91
C SER A 58 -5.27 -7.60 -2.55
N ASP A 59 -4.22 -6.81 -2.38
CA ASP A 59 -3.42 -6.77 -1.15
C ASP A 59 -4.17 -6.15 0.00
N LYS A 60 -4.93 -5.08 -0.28
CA LYS A 60 -5.80 -4.46 0.72
C LYS A 60 -6.77 -5.48 1.30
N ILE A 61 -7.39 -6.30 0.43
CA ILE A 61 -8.32 -7.35 0.86
C ILE A 61 -7.60 -8.39 1.72
N GLU A 62 -6.42 -8.84 1.30
CA GLU A 62 -5.62 -9.81 2.05
C GLU A 62 -5.20 -9.27 3.41
N LEU A 63 -4.65 -8.06 3.45
CA LEU A 63 -4.23 -7.41 4.70
C LEU A 63 -5.38 -7.18 5.67
N LEU A 64 -6.56 -6.79 5.19
CA LEU A 64 -7.75 -6.64 6.04
C LEU A 64 -8.14 -7.96 6.68
N LYS A 65 -8.06 -9.08 5.93
CA LYS A 65 -8.32 -10.43 6.45
C LYS A 65 -7.26 -10.87 7.47
N ILE A 66 -5.98 -10.62 7.19
CA ILE A 66 -4.88 -10.87 8.13
C ILE A 66 -5.12 -10.13 9.45
N HIS A 67 -5.64 -8.91 9.39
CA HIS A 67 -5.97 -8.08 10.55
C HIS A 67 -7.41 -8.26 11.05
N SER A 68 -7.95 -9.47 10.97
CA SER A 68 -9.19 -9.92 11.62
C SER A 68 -10.50 -9.60 10.91
N ALA A 69 -10.52 -9.10 9.68
CA ALA A 69 -11.75 -9.05 8.92
C ALA A 69 -12.12 -10.45 8.39
N ASP A 70 -13.28 -10.98 8.77
CA ASP A 70 -13.81 -12.24 8.23
C ASP A 70 -14.23 -12.08 6.77
N GLN A 71 -14.73 -10.89 6.43
CA GLN A 71 -15.16 -10.53 5.10
C GLN A 71 -14.72 -9.11 4.74
N VAL A 72 -14.47 -8.88 3.46
CA VAL A 72 -14.21 -7.54 2.92
C VAL A 72 -15.30 -7.22 1.89
N ALA A 73 -16.11 -6.23 2.20
CA ALA A 73 -17.11 -5.68 1.30
C ALA A 73 -16.46 -4.52 0.51
N VAL A 74 -16.24 -4.73 -0.78
CA VAL A 74 -15.70 -3.71 -1.68
C VAL A 74 -16.86 -3.05 -2.43
N ILE A 75 -17.11 -1.78 -2.14
CA ILE A 75 -18.10 -0.99 -2.88
C ILE A 75 -17.43 -0.39 -4.12
N LYS A 76 -18.01 -0.67 -5.28
CA LYS A 76 -17.65 0.04 -6.50
C LYS A 76 -18.05 1.51 -6.37
N PHE A 77 -17.06 2.39 -6.15
CA PHE A 77 -17.34 3.82 -5.95
C PHE A 77 -17.55 4.50 -7.29
N THR A 78 -18.80 4.79 -7.61
CA THR A 78 -19.23 5.43 -8.87
C THR A 78 -19.86 6.79 -8.59
N LYS A 79 -20.12 7.59 -9.63
CA LYS A 79 -20.85 8.87 -9.49
C LYS A 79 -22.24 8.67 -8.91
N GLU A 80 -22.91 7.59 -9.27
CA GLU A 80 -24.25 7.21 -8.78
C GLU A 80 -24.18 6.87 -7.28
N PHE A 81 -23.20 6.06 -6.87
CA PHE A 81 -22.99 5.76 -5.45
C PHE A 81 -22.64 7.02 -4.65
N ALA A 82 -21.80 7.89 -5.20
CA ALA A 82 -21.41 9.15 -4.59
C ALA A 82 -22.57 10.17 -4.47
N ALA A 83 -23.64 10.02 -5.26
CA ALA A 83 -24.86 10.82 -5.20
C ALA A 83 -25.87 10.29 -4.17
N MET A 84 -25.61 9.15 -3.55
CA MET A 84 -26.49 8.53 -2.56
C MET A 84 -26.64 9.42 -1.31
N ALA A 85 -27.88 9.64 -0.87
CA ALA A 85 -28.14 10.38 0.37
C ALA A 85 -27.57 9.62 1.60
N PRO A 86 -27.18 10.32 2.68
CA PRO A 86 -26.68 9.67 3.90
C PRO A 86 -27.62 8.59 4.44
N GLU A 87 -28.92 8.87 4.54
CA GLU A 87 -29.94 7.93 5.00
C GLU A 87 -30.05 6.68 4.10
N GLU A 88 -29.91 6.89 2.81
CA GLU A 88 -29.97 5.79 1.84
C GLU A 88 -28.76 4.87 1.97
N PHE A 89 -27.57 5.43 2.19
CA PHE A 89 -26.35 4.66 2.49
C PHE A 89 -26.52 3.81 3.76
N VAL A 90 -27.02 4.40 4.83
CA VAL A 90 -27.24 3.68 6.07
C VAL A 90 -28.24 2.54 5.86
N ASN A 91 -29.40 2.84 5.31
CA ASN A 91 -30.47 1.84 5.17
C ASN A 91 -30.07 0.71 4.21
N LYS A 92 -29.65 1.04 2.98
CA LYS A 92 -29.38 0.02 1.96
C LYS A 92 -28.08 -0.76 2.21
N VAL A 93 -27.02 -0.04 2.64
CA VAL A 93 -25.69 -0.68 2.75
C VAL A 93 -25.48 -1.26 4.14
N LEU A 94 -25.64 -0.46 5.20
CA LEU A 94 -25.31 -0.92 6.54
C LEU A 94 -26.36 -1.85 7.11
N VAL A 95 -27.67 -1.48 6.98
CA VAL A 95 -28.77 -2.23 7.60
C VAL A 95 -29.18 -3.43 6.72
N GLU A 96 -29.58 -3.19 5.47
CA GLU A 96 -30.16 -4.23 4.63
C GLU A 96 -29.12 -5.21 4.09
N GLN A 97 -28.04 -4.69 3.51
CA GLN A 97 -27.02 -5.51 2.84
C GLN A 97 -26.04 -6.16 3.84
N LEU A 98 -25.48 -5.37 4.76
CA LEU A 98 -24.46 -5.83 5.69
C LEU A 98 -25.04 -6.33 7.03
N LYS A 99 -26.30 -6.02 7.34
CA LYS A 99 -26.98 -6.40 8.59
C LYS A 99 -26.16 -6.00 9.82
N ALA A 100 -25.66 -4.76 9.80
CA ALA A 100 -24.79 -4.22 10.84
C ALA A 100 -25.52 -4.18 12.20
N THR A 101 -24.89 -4.69 13.23
CA THR A 101 -25.26 -4.54 14.63
C THR A 101 -24.39 -3.51 15.33
N THR A 102 -23.17 -3.37 14.83
CA THR A 102 -22.22 -2.35 15.27
C THR A 102 -21.47 -1.80 14.07
N VAL A 103 -21.32 -0.47 14.01
CA VAL A 103 -20.53 0.22 13.00
C VAL A 103 -19.37 0.94 13.69
N ILE A 104 -18.15 0.68 13.23
CA ILE A 104 -16.93 1.29 13.80
C ILE A 104 -16.29 2.17 12.73
N VAL A 105 -16.02 3.41 13.07
CA VAL A 105 -15.45 4.42 12.17
C VAL A 105 -14.39 5.27 12.87
N GLY A 106 -13.49 5.87 12.10
CA GLY A 106 -12.61 6.92 12.62
C GLY A 106 -13.36 8.24 12.81
N GLN A 107 -12.86 9.13 13.68
CA GLN A 107 -13.48 10.40 14.05
C GLN A 107 -13.75 11.32 12.83
N ASN A 108 -12.94 11.23 11.78
CA ASN A 108 -13.06 12.06 10.58
C ASN A 108 -13.93 11.41 9.48
N PHE A 109 -14.68 10.37 9.82
CA PHE A 109 -15.53 9.69 8.84
C PHE A 109 -16.69 10.56 8.41
N THR A 110 -16.85 10.66 7.09
CA THR A 110 -18.00 11.30 6.43
C THR A 110 -18.56 10.39 5.35
N TYR A 111 -19.85 10.51 5.06
CA TYR A 111 -20.55 9.66 4.09
C TYR A 111 -21.70 10.38 3.40
N GLY A 112 -22.22 9.74 2.34
CA GLY A 112 -23.35 10.25 1.57
C GLY A 112 -22.97 11.43 0.67
N PHE A 113 -23.96 11.92 -0.07
CA PHE A 113 -23.79 12.98 -1.06
C PHE A 113 -23.13 14.23 -0.44
N LYS A 114 -22.05 14.72 -1.07
CA LYS A 114 -21.25 15.86 -0.61
C LYS A 114 -20.78 15.76 0.85
N ALA A 115 -20.54 14.54 1.35
CA ALA A 115 -20.13 14.28 2.73
C ALA A 115 -21.12 14.89 3.77
N ALA A 116 -22.42 14.89 3.48
CA ALA A 116 -23.44 15.47 4.34
C ALA A 116 -23.65 14.66 5.64
N GLY A 117 -23.33 13.35 5.63
CA GLY A 117 -23.31 12.51 6.82
C GLY A 117 -21.94 12.56 7.52
N ASN A 118 -21.93 12.48 8.83
CA ASN A 118 -20.76 12.46 9.70
C ASN A 118 -20.96 11.50 10.87
N VAL A 119 -19.98 11.39 11.77
CA VAL A 119 -20.03 10.47 12.92
C VAL A 119 -21.18 10.79 13.88
N GLN A 120 -21.56 12.07 14.03
CA GLN A 120 -22.68 12.48 14.88
C GLN A 120 -24.03 12.02 14.29
N SER A 121 -24.24 12.24 12.98
CA SER A 121 -25.48 11.76 12.32
C SER A 121 -25.51 10.23 12.29
N LEU A 122 -24.37 9.56 12.10
CA LEU A 122 -24.29 8.09 12.14
C LEU A 122 -24.70 7.54 13.52
N ALA A 123 -24.30 8.20 14.59
CA ALA A 123 -24.62 7.80 15.96
C ALA A 123 -26.10 8.03 16.35
N GLN A 124 -26.88 8.76 15.56
CA GLN A 124 -28.32 8.96 15.78
C GLN A 124 -29.15 7.78 15.31
N HIS A 125 -28.60 6.90 14.46
CA HIS A 125 -29.27 5.67 14.01
C HIS A 125 -29.37 4.66 15.16
N THR A 126 -30.55 4.06 15.31
CA THR A 126 -30.88 3.12 16.40
C THR A 126 -30.78 1.65 15.96
N GLU A 127 -30.65 1.40 14.67
CA GLU A 127 -30.59 0.08 14.04
C GLU A 127 -29.30 -0.67 14.38
N PHE A 128 -28.25 0.07 14.71
CA PHE A 128 -26.95 -0.46 15.12
C PHE A 128 -26.27 0.46 16.12
N LYS A 129 -25.29 -0.08 16.84
CA LYS A 129 -24.42 0.71 17.74
C LYS A 129 -23.30 1.36 16.94
N THR A 130 -23.11 2.67 17.07
CA THR A 130 -21.96 3.37 16.49
C THR A 130 -20.82 3.49 17.49
N ILE A 131 -19.59 3.12 17.08
CA ILE A 131 -18.35 3.33 17.84
C ILE A 131 -17.44 4.21 17.00
N VAL A 132 -17.09 5.36 17.57
CA VAL A 132 -16.15 6.30 16.94
C VAL A 132 -14.79 6.16 17.63
N LEU A 133 -13.75 5.86 16.87
CA LEU A 133 -12.40 5.77 17.39
C LEU A 133 -11.61 7.03 17.07
N ASP A 134 -11.01 7.59 18.10
CA ASP A 134 -9.96 8.59 17.93
C ASP A 134 -8.65 7.85 17.60
N LEU A 135 -8.25 7.94 16.33
CA LEU A 135 -7.01 7.33 15.83
C LEU A 135 -5.78 8.23 16.10
N GLN A 136 -5.94 9.24 16.93
CA GLN A 136 -4.81 10.00 17.41
C GLN A 136 -3.99 9.12 18.35
N SER A 137 -2.80 8.86 17.92
CA SER A 137 -1.87 7.90 18.44
C SER A 137 -1.24 8.34 19.78
N ASP A 138 -0.57 7.39 20.42
CA ASP A 138 0.41 7.56 21.51
C ASP A 138 1.64 8.41 21.12
N THR A 139 1.68 8.99 19.92
CA THR A 139 2.71 9.90 19.42
C THR A 139 2.08 11.23 19.03
N GLU A 140 2.81 12.33 19.18
CA GLU A 140 2.37 13.72 18.90
C GLU A 140 1.78 13.95 17.49
N VAL A 141 1.95 13.02 16.55
CA VAL A 141 1.49 13.15 15.17
C VAL A 141 0.73 11.90 14.71
N ALA A 142 -0.55 12.07 14.36
CA ALA A 142 -1.42 11.00 13.86
C ALA A 142 -0.84 10.25 12.65
N ILE A 143 -0.98 8.91 12.64
CA ILE A 143 -0.65 8.07 11.50
C ILE A 143 -1.77 8.18 10.46
N SER A 144 -1.40 8.50 9.22
CA SER A 144 -2.35 8.58 8.09
C SER A 144 -1.73 8.09 6.80
N SER A 145 -2.57 7.65 5.83
CA SER A 145 -2.10 7.25 4.50
C SER A 145 -1.34 8.37 3.79
N THR A 146 -1.71 9.64 4.00
CA THR A 146 -0.99 10.79 3.44
C THR A 146 0.42 10.92 4.00
N ARG A 147 0.59 10.80 5.32
CA ARG A 147 1.91 10.85 5.96
C ARG A 147 2.81 9.72 5.50
N ILE A 148 2.26 8.52 5.35
CA ILE A 148 2.98 7.35 4.85
C ILE A 148 3.42 7.56 3.40
N ARG A 149 2.52 8.08 2.54
CA ARG A 149 2.88 8.41 1.15
C ARG A 149 4.04 9.40 1.07
N ASN A 150 3.97 10.46 1.84
CA ASN A 150 5.04 11.46 1.88
C ASN A 150 6.36 10.83 2.32
N ALA A 151 6.37 10.02 3.38
CA ALA A 151 7.58 9.31 3.81
C ALA A 151 8.16 8.43 2.69
N ILE A 152 7.32 7.70 1.95
CA ILE A 152 7.76 6.87 0.82
C ILE A 152 8.30 7.74 -0.33
N ILE A 153 7.58 8.80 -0.72
CA ILE A 153 7.99 9.73 -1.78
C ILE A 153 9.32 10.40 -1.45
N ASP A 154 9.57 10.69 -0.17
CA ASP A 154 10.83 11.26 0.32
C ASP A 154 11.93 10.19 0.47
N GLY A 155 11.61 8.90 0.24
CA GLY A 155 12.54 7.77 0.36
C GLY A 155 12.76 7.26 1.77
N ASN A 156 12.03 7.77 2.76
CA ASN A 156 12.09 7.31 4.15
C ASN A 156 11.20 6.08 4.34
N VAL A 157 11.64 4.95 3.74
CA VAL A 157 10.89 3.69 3.75
C VAL A 157 10.86 3.04 5.13
N GLU A 158 11.84 3.31 5.99
CA GLU A 158 11.90 2.85 7.38
C GLU A 158 10.76 3.46 8.20
N SER A 159 10.57 4.78 8.13
CA SER A 159 9.43 5.44 8.80
C SER A 159 8.08 4.95 8.25
N ALA A 160 7.98 4.74 6.94
CA ALA A 160 6.79 4.14 6.33
C ALA A 160 6.54 2.72 6.87
N ARG A 161 7.59 1.88 7.01
CA ARG A 161 7.52 0.54 7.57
C ARG A 161 7.01 0.53 9.01
N GLU A 162 7.48 1.47 9.84
CA GLU A 162 6.99 1.60 11.23
C GLU A 162 5.49 1.91 11.29
N MET A 163 5.01 2.82 10.43
CA MET A 163 3.60 3.19 10.35
C MET A 163 2.73 2.10 9.73
N LEU A 164 3.25 1.36 8.74
CA LEU A 164 2.57 0.25 8.06
C LEU A 164 2.64 -1.06 8.84
N THR A 165 3.59 -1.23 9.78
CA THR A 165 3.95 -2.49 10.48
C THR A 165 4.55 -3.57 9.57
N ARG A 166 4.90 -3.19 8.35
CA ARG A 166 5.53 -4.04 7.33
C ARG A 166 6.26 -3.17 6.30
N PRO A 167 7.18 -3.73 5.50
CA PRO A 167 7.77 -3.01 4.38
C PRO A 167 6.69 -2.49 3.41
N HIS A 168 6.92 -1.31 2.83
CA HIS A 168 6.16 -0.87 1.66
C HIS A 168 6.49 -1.76 0.48
N ARG A 169 5.50 -2.08 -0.36
CA ARG A 169 5.71 -2.93 -1.52
C ARG A 169 5.10 -2.35 -2.79
N LEU A 170 5.69 -2.72 -3.91
CA LEU A 170 5.16 -2.52 -5.26
C LEU A 170 4.89 -3.88 -5.89
N ASP A 171 3.71 -4.01 -6.49
CA ASP A 171 3.28 -5.21 -7.19
C ASP A 171 3.18 -4.93 -8.68
N GLY A 172 3.75 -5.81 -9.50
CA GLY A 172 3.78 -5.61 -10.92
C GLY A 172 4.12 -6.90 -11.68
N ILE A 173 4.59 -6.71 -12.91
CA ILE A 173 5.03 -7.81 -13.79
C ILE A 173 6.46 -7.56 -14.18
N VAL A 174 7.31 -8.58 -14.14
CA VAL A 174 8.70 -8.46 -14.60
C VAL A 174 8.73 -8.21 -16.10
N ALA A 175 9.15 -7.01 -16.47
CA ALA A 175 9.29 -6.57 -17.85
C ALA A 175 10.69 -6.87 -18.42
N HIS A 176 10.80 -6.90 -19.74
CA HIS A 176 12.09 -6.94 -20.39
C HIS A 176 12.80 -5.59 -20.24
N GLY A 177 13.94 -5.58 -19.54
CA GLY A 177 14.85 -4.45 -19.42
C GLY A 177 15.92 -4.44 -20.52
N GLU A 178 16.87 -3.51 -20.41
CA GLU A 178 17.98 -3.33 -21.38
C GLU A 178 19.07 -4.42 -21.27
N LYS A 179 18.94 -5.38 -20.36
CA LYS A 179 19.86 -6.52 -20.12
C LYS A 179 21.30 -6.13 -19.75
N ARG A 180 21.63 -4.85 -19.55
CA ARG A 180 22.97 -4.39 -19.21
C ARG A 180 23.48 -5.00 -17.89
N GLY A 181 22.62 -5.13 -16.89
CA GLY A 181 22.96 -5.79 -15.63
C GLY A 181 23.45 -7.23 -15.81
N ARG A 182 22.87 -7.97 -16.75
CA ARG A 182 23.30 -9.36 -17.06
C ARG A 182 24.75 -9.41 -17.59
N GLU A 183 25.14 -8.44 -18.42
CA GLU A 183 26.49 -8.38 -19.03
C GLU A 183 27.57 -8.09 -17.97
N ILE A 184 27.22 -7.37 -16.91
CA ILE A 184 28.15 -6.99 -15.82
C ILE A 184 28.01 -7.89 -14.57
N GLY A 185 27.21 -8.99 -14.64
CA GLY A 185 27.06 -9.95 -13.55
C GLY A 185 25.98 -9.64 -12.53
N TYR A 186 25.13 -8.62 -12.76
CA TYR A 186 24.02 -8.21 -11.88
C TYR A 186 22.66 -8.24 -12.62
N PRO A 187 22.12 -9.44 -12.94
CA PRO A 187 20.83 -9.54 -13.64
C PRO A 187 19.71 -9.00 -12.76
N THR A 188 19.04 -7.93 -13.20
CA THR A 188 17.91 -7.31 -12.49
C THR A 188 16.57 -7.70 -13.07
N ALA A 189 15.56 -7.82 -12.19
CA ALA A 189 14.15 -7.85 -12.53
C ALA A 189 13.62 -6.41 -12.61
N ASN A 190 13.16 -6.00 -13.77
CA ASN A 190 12.53 -4.68 -13.97
C ASN A 190 11.04 -4.81 -13.71
N LEU A 191 10.51 -4.07 -12.74
CA LEU A 191 9.09 -4.13 -12.39
C LEU A 191 8.29 -3.15 -13.25
N GLY A 192 7.39 -3.67 -14.08
CA GLY A 192 6.43 -2.90 -14.87
C GLY A 192 5.02 -3.00 -14.31
N ASN A 193 4.08 -2.24 -14.91
CA ASN A 193 2.67 -2.17 -14.51
C ASN A 193 2.46 -1.71 -13.05
N ILE A 194 3.27 -0.75 -12.62
CA ILE A 194 3.22 -0.16 -11.27
C ILE A 194 2.52 1.21 -11.24
N ASP A 195 1.83 1.56 -12.32
CA ASP A 195 1.15 2.84 -12.44
C ASP A 195 0.12 3.03 -11.33
N GLY A 196 0.08 4.23 -10.78
CA GLY A 196 -0.83 4.57 -9.68
C GLY A 196 -0.39 4.09 -8.30
N GLN A 197 0.67 3.30 -8.17
CA GLN A 197 1.26 2.94 -6.88
C GLN A 197 2.25 4.01 -6.39
N THR A 198 2.47 4.08 -5.08
CA THR A 198 3.40 5.04 -4.48
C THR A 198 4.83 4.53 -4.59
N ILE A 199 5.61 5.10 -5.51
CA ILE A 199 7.00 4.70 -5.76
C ILE A 199 7.94 5.51 -4.85
N PRO A 200 8.87 4.89 -4.11
CA PRO A 200 9.85 5.60 -3.28
C PRO A 200 10.76 6.55 -4.08
N ALA A 201 11.44 7.49 -3.43
CA ALA A 201 12.41 8.39 -4.06
C ALA A 201 13.44 7.62 -4.90
N ASP A 202 14.08 8.32 -5.86
CA ASP A 202 15.22 7.76 -6.58
C ASP A 202 16.36 7.43 -5.60
N GLY A 203 17.00 6.27 -5.79
CA GLY A 203 18.04 5.79 -4.90
C GLY A 203 18.21 4.28 -4.95
N VAL A 204 19.01 3.76 -4.03
CA VAL A 204 19.27 2.33 -3.86
C VAL A 204 18.74 1.90 -2.49
N TYR A 205 18.08 0.75 -2.46
CA TYR A 205 17.39 0.22 -1.29
C TYR A 205 17.77 -1.24 -1.05
N ALA A 206 17.68 -1.67 0.20
CA ALA A 206 17.66 -3.06 0.59
C ALA A 206 16.23 -3.53 0.83
N GLY A 207 15.92 -4.76 0.42
CA GLY A 207 14.59 -5.33 0.59
C GLY A 207 14.48 -6.71 0.01
N TRP A 208 13.32 -7.04 -0.55
CA TRP A 208 13.07 -8.39 -1.06
C TRP A 208 12.38 -8.33 -2.43
N LEU A 209 12.70 -9.34 -3.25
CA LEU A 209 11.98 -9.67 -4.48
C LEU A 209 11.24 -10.97 -4.25
N THR A 210 9.92 -10.97 -4.50
CA THR A 210 9.07 -12.16 -4.43
C THR A 210 8.50 -12.47 -5.81
N VAL A 211 8.60 -13.74 -6.25
CA VAL A 211 7.96 -14.23 -7.47
C VAL A 211 7.36 -15.62 -7.18
N GLY A 212 6.06 -15.74 -7.25
CA GLY A 212 5.36 -16.97 -6.84
C GLY A 212 5.53 -17.22 -5.34
N ILE A 213 6.14 -18.35 -4.99
CA ILE A 213 6.41 -18.73 -3.59
C ILE A 213 7.82 -18.37 -3.13
N ASP A 214 8.68 -17.98 -4.06
CA ASP A 214 10.08 -17.69 -3.79
C ASP A 214 10.25 -16.23 -3.39
N ARG A 215 10.96 -16.00 -2.31
CA ARG A 215 11.29 -14.66 -1.78
C ARG A 215 12.79 -14.58 -1.50
N TRP A 216 13.47 -13.66 -2.19
CA TRP A 216 14.92 -13.48 -2.08
C TRP A 216 15.25 -12.09 -1.53
N PRO A 217 16.30 -11.97 -0.70
CA PRO A 217 16.93 -10.68 -0.43
C PRO A 217 17.31 -9.99 -1.73
N ALA A 218 17.16 -8.68 -1.79
CA ALA A 218 17.40 -7.92 -3.01
C ALA A 218 18.05 -6.56 -2.75
N ALA A 219 18.94 -6.17 -3.64
CA ALA A 219 19.34 -4.78 -3.83
C ALA A 219 18.42 -4.16 -4.90
N ILE A 220 17.77 -3.06 -4.55
CA ILE A 220 16.72 -2.45 -5.38
C ILE A 220 17.20 -1.06 -5.81
N SER A 221 17.07 -0.75 -7.10
CA SER A 221 17.39 0.56 -7.66
C SER A 221 16.13 1.23 -8.20
N ILE A 222 15.94 2.50 -7.86
CA ILE A 222 14.92 3.37 -8.44
C ILE A 222 15.61 4.56 -9.09
N GLY A 223 15.28 4.83 -10.34
CA GLY A 223 15.82 5.98 -11.05
C GLY A 223 15.21 6.19 -12.43
N THR A 224 15.52 7.33 -13.01
CA THR A 224 15.22 7.64 -14.42
C THR A 224 16.46 7.33 -15.24
N ASN A 225 16.34 6.48 -16.27
CA ASN A 225 17.43 6.23 -17.21
C ASN A 225 17.45 7.34 -18.27
N PRO A 226 18.46 8.24 -18.28
CA PRO A 226 18.47 9.43 -19.16
C PRO A 226 18.87 9.14 -20.62
N THR A 227 19.03 7.89 -21.02
CA THR A 227 19.55 7.51 -22.33
C THR A 227 18.45 7.11 -23.31
N PHE A 228 17.82 8.07 -23.92
CA PHE A 228 17.14 8.13 -25.23
C PHE A 228 15.95 9.10 -25.18
N GLU A 229 15.73 9.84 -26.26
CA GLU A 229 14.63 10.79 -26.45
C GLU A 229 13.26 10.09 -26.29
N GLY A 230 12.63 10.29 -25.16
CA GLY A 230 11.31 9.79 -24.81
C GLY A 230 11.12 9.88 -23.29
N VAL A 231 9.96 10.35 -22.84
CA VAL A 231 9.58 10.40 -21.42
C VAL A 231 9.44 8.98 -20.93
N ARG A 232 10.54 8.35 -20.52
CA ARG A 232 10.50 7.07 -19.78
C ARG A 232 10.21 7.38 -18.33
N GLY A 233 9.16 6.75 -17.81
CA GLY A 233 8.83 6.79 -16.38
C GLY A 233 9.99 6.27 -15.52
N ARG A 234 9.88 6.47 -14.21
CA ARG A 234 10.82 5.93 -13.23
C ARG A 234 10.87 4.41 -13.33
N GLN A 235 12.07 3.84 -13.35
CA GLN A 235 12.29 2.39 -13.39
C GLN A 235 12.55 1.89 -11.98
N VAL A 236 11.98 0.73 -11.66
CA VAL A 236 12.19 0.00 -10.41
C VAL A 236 12.81 -1.35 -10.78
N GLU A 237 14.04 -1.56 -10.37
CA GLU A 237 14.82 -2.75 -10.67
C GLU A 237 15.27 -3.43 -9.38
N ALA A 238 15.14 -4.76 -9.31
CA ALA A 238 15.59 -5.54 -8.18
C ALA A 238 16.59 -6.62 -8.64
N TYR A 239 17.75 -6.65 -8.01
CA TYR A 239 18.72 -7.73 -8.11
C TYR A 239 18.52 -8.69 -6.95
N ALA A 240 18.06 -9.91 -7.24
CA ALA A 240 17.94 -10.98 -6.26
C ALA A 240 19.35 -11.45 -5.86
N LEU A 241 19.74 -11.24 -4.59
CA LEU A 241 21.08 -11.56 -4.11
C LEU A 241 21.35 -13.06 -4.20
N ASP A 242 22.56 -13.41 -4.66
CA ASP A 242 23.08 -14.77 -4.74
C ASP A 242 22.25 -15.71 -5.66
N GLN A 243 21.39 -15.14 -6.50
CA GLN A 243 20.63 -15.92 -7.46
C GLN A 243 21.20 -15.82 -8.87
N VAL A 244 21.29 -16.94 -9.55
CA VAL A 244 21.75 -17.04 -10.93
C VAL A 244 20.76 -17.81 -11.79
N GLY A 245 20.64 -17.42 -13.06
CA GLY A 245 19.83 -18.16 -14.02
C GLY A 245 18.30 -18.04 -13.81
N LEU A 246 17.83 -17.09 -13.03
CA LEU A 246 16.40 -16.86 -12.84
C LEU A 246 15.75 -16.41 -14.15
N ASP A 247 14.70 -17.11 -14.56
CA ASP A 247 13.78 -16.69 -15.63
C ASP A 247 12.50 -16.13 -15.02
N LEU A 248 12.45 -14.81 -14.87
CA LEU A 248 11.37 -14.10 -14.20
C LEU A 248 10.47 -13.30 -15.16
N TYR A 249 10.83 -13.22 -16.45
CA TYR A 249 10.08 -12.40 -17.40
C TYR A 249 8.60 -12.78 -17.46
N THR A 250 7.75 -11.77 -17.57
CA THR A 250 6.29 -11.86 -17.63
C THR A 250 5.60 -12.42 -16.39
N LYS A 251 6.36 -12.77 -15.35
CA LYS A 251 5.79 -13.27 -14.11
C LYS A 251 5.35 -12.12 -13.21
N PRO A 252 4.24 -12.29 -12.46
CA PRO A 252 3.90 -11.39 -11.37
C PRO A 252 5.02 -11.37 -10.31
N ALA A 253 5.37 -10.18 -9.86
CA ALA A 253 6.43 -9.99 -8.89
C ALA A 253 6.08 -8.88 -7.90
N THR A 254 6.57 -9.02 -6.69
CA THR A 254 6.47 -8.03 -5.63
C THR A 254 7.87 -7.58 -5.20
N ILE A 255 8.09 -6.27 -5.11
CA ILE A 255 9.31 -5.69 -4.55
C ILE A 255 8.96 -5.02 -3.22
N GLU A 256 9.61 -5.44 -2.14
CA GLU A 256 9.42 -4.90 -0.78
C GLU A 256 10.63 -4.04 -0.40
N PHE A 257 10.38 -2.82 0.11
CA PHE A 257 11.40 -1.85 0.49
C PHE A 257 11.61 -1.86 2.00
N GLY A 258 12.75 -2.38 2.44
CA GLY A 258 13.11 -2.47 3.86
C GLY A 258 13.86 -1.25 4.37
N TRP A 259 14.91 -0.82 3.66
CA TRP A 259 15.84 0.24 4.05
C TRP A 259 16.35 1.01 2.85
N ARG A 260 16.57 2.31 3.03
CA ARG A 260 17.26 3.13 2.03
C ARG A 260 18.78 3.05 2.27
N LEU A 261 19.52 2.63 1.25
CA LEU A 261 20.99 2.53 1.35
C LEU A 261 21.67 3.86 1.01
N ARG A 262 21.22 4.51 -0.09
CA ARG A 262 21.82 5.76 -0.57
C ARG A 262 21.00 6.42 -1.68
N ASP A 263 21.37 7.65 -2.01
CA ASP A 263 20.92 8.35 -3.20
C ASP A 263 21.54 7.77 -4.48
N THR A 264 21.00 8.14 -5.63
CA THR A 264 21.61 7.84 -6.93
C THR A 264 22.95 8.55 -7.07
N LEU A 265 23.99 7.83 -7.50
CA LEU A 265 25.32 8.36 -7.77
C LEU A 265 25.64 8.31 -9.27
N LYS A 266 26.46 9.26 -9.73
CA LYS A 266 27.10 9.21 -11.05
C LYS A 266 28.49 8.60 -10.93
N PHE A 267 28.86 7.75 -11.88
CA PHE A 267 30.16 7.06 -11.90
C PHE A 267 30.92 7.40 -13.19
N ASP A 268 32.22 7.66 -13.05
CA ASP A 268 33.12 7.94 -14.18
C ASP A 268 33.75 6.63 -14.70
N GLY A 269 32.89 5.64 -15.01
CA GLY A 269 33.30 4.36 -15.58
C GLY A 269 32.66 3.14 -14.93
N LEU A 270 32.99 1.98 -15.50
CA LEU A 270 32.40 0.70 -15.07
C LEU A 270 32.96 0.21 -13.74
N GLU A 271 34.26 0.34 -13.51
CA GLU A 271 34.95 -0.19 -12.32
C GLU A 271 34.40 0.45 -11.01
N PRO A 272 34.31 1.79 -10.87
CA PRO A 272 33.72 2.42 -9.69
C PRO A 272 32.24 2.04 -9.48
N LEU A 273 31.47 1.85 -10.58
CA LEU A 273 30.10 1.38 -10.52
C LEU A 273 30.02 -0.02 -9.90
N LEU A 274 30.85 -0.98 -10.39
CA LEU A 274 30.86 -2.36 -9.89
C LEU A 274 31.29 -2.44 -8.42
N GLU A 275 32.29 -1.65 -8.01
CA GLU A 275 32.71 -1.57 -6.60
C GLU A 275 31.56 -1.08 -5.70
N GLN A 276 30.82 -0.05 -6.14
CA GLN A 276 29.70 0.46 -5.37
C GLN A 276 28.54 -0.55 -5.33
N MET A 277 28.21 -1.20 -6.43
CA MET A 277 27.19 -2.24 -6.48
C MET A 277 27.52 -3.41 -5.53
N ALA A 278 28.80 -3.81 -5.46
CA ALA A 278 29.22 -4.84 -4.52
C ALA A 278 29.01 -4.41 -3.05
N LYS A 279 29.31 -3.15 -2.71
CA LYS A 279 29.06 -2.59 -1.36
C LYS A 279 27.56 -2.56 -1.05
N ASP A 280 26.74 -2.12 -2.00
CA ASP A 280 25.28 -2.07 -1.85
C ASP A 280 24.70 -3.48 -1.62
N CYS A 281 25.19 -4.49 -2.36
CA CYS A 281 24.76 -5.88 -2.20
C CYS A 281 25.17 -6.45 -0.83
N LEU A 282 26.37 -6.14 -0.35
CA LEU A 282 26.82 -6.57 0.99
C LEU A 282 25.94 -5.96 2.09
N GLU A 283 25.65 -4.66 2.00
CA GLU A 283 24.80 -3.99 2.98
C GLU A 283 23.35 -4.47 2.89
N ALA A 284 22.81 -4.66 1.68
CA ALA A 284 21.47 -5.23 1.49
C ALA A 284 21.36 -6.63 2.12
N ARG A 285 22.37 -7.50 1.95
CA ARG A 285 22.40 -8.81 2.60
C ARG A 285 22.38 -8.67 4.12
N ARG A 286 23.27 -7.85 4.68
CA ARG A 286 23.35 -7.62 6.12
C ARG A 286 22.02 -7.19 6.74
N LEU A 287 21.29 -6.33 6.06
CA LEU A 287 20.00 -5.78 6.54
C LEU A 287 18.83 -6.76 6.36
N THR A 288 18.85 -7.60 5.34
CA THR A 288 17.73 -8.51 5.02
C THR A 288 17.84 -9.88 5.68
N GLU A 289 18.99 -10.25 6.22
CA GLU A 289 19.22 -11.50 6.97
C GLU A 289 18.91 -11.37 8.47
N LEU A 290 18.55 -10.16 8.94
CA LEU A 290 18.11 -9.89 10.31
C LEU A 290 16.60 -10.12 10.46
#